data_f72048e26f9e84a85b2f4fcb2a5f4ac5
#
_entry.id   f72048e26f9e84a85b2f4fcb2a5f4ac5
#
_cell.length_a   1.000
_cell.length_b   1.000
_cell.length_c   1.000
_cell.angle_alpha   90.00
_cell.angle_beta   90.00
_cell.angle_gamma   90.00
#
_symmetry.space_group_name_H-M   'P 1'
#
loop_
_entity.id
_entity.type
_entity.pdbx_description
1 polymer ?
#
loop_
_entity_poly.entity_id
_entity_poly.type
_entity_poly.pdbx_seq_one_letter_code
_entity_poly.pdbx_strand_id
1 'polypeptide(L)'
;MREAGYGRIIAIGSRQAVQPAANVGAYSASKAALVSLVQTVALENKDKNIRANVILPGTMDTPANRAAMPKANFDKWVKPTHVAELVVLLASEAGADITGAAIPVYGADL
;
A
#
# COMPACT_ATOMS: atom_id res chain seq x y z
N MET A 1 1.50 -7.02 20.01
CA MET A 1 0.15 -6.56 19.62
C MET A 1 -0.97 -7.44 20.19
N ARG A 2 -0.91 -8.73 20.05
CA ARG A 2 -1.98 -9.63 20.55
C ARG A 2 -2.20 -9.51 22.06
N GLU A 3 -1.15 -9.47 22.86
CA GLU A 3 -1.25 -9.31 24.31
C GLU A 3 -1.83 -7.98 24.72
N ALA A 4 -1.49 -6.91 23.99
CA ALA A 4 -1.99 -5.56 24.24
C ALA A 4 -3.45 -5.37 23.81
N GLY A 5 -4.00 -6.24 22.96
CA GLY A 5 -5.33 -6.09 22.38
C GLY A 5 -5.45 -4.87 21.45
N TYR A 6 -4.36 -4.51 20.77
CA TYR A 6 -4.28 -3.39 19.86
C TYR A 6 -3.10 -3.53 18.90
N GLY A 7 -3.30 -3.18 17.66
CA GLY A 7 -2.21 -3.08 16.67
C GLY A 7 -2.68 -2.48 15.35
N ARG A 8 -1.76 -1.84 14.68
CA ARG A 8 -1.95 -1.31 13.33
C ARG A 8 -0.74 -1.69 12.49
N ILE A 9 -0.99 -2.42 11.41
CA ILE A 9 0.03 -2.88 10.46
C ILE A 9 -0.32 -2.29 9.11
N ILE A 10 0.57 -1.49 8.56
CA ILE A 10 0.40 -0.87 7.25
C ILE A 10 1.62 -1.23 6.41
N ALA A 11 1.42 -1.99 5.34
CA ALA A 11 2.46 -2.35 4.40
C ALA A 11 2.35 -1.49 3.14
N ILE A 12 3.50 -1.20 2.55
CA ILE A 12 3.57 -0.51 1.26
C ILE A 12 3.84 -1.56 0.18
N GLY A 13 2.82 -1.81 -0.63
CA GLY A 13 2.89 -2.69 -1.77
C GLY A 13 3.20 -1.94 -3.07
N SER A 14 2.52 -2.32 -4.13
CA SER A 14 2.64 -1.69 -5.44
C SER A 14 1.41 -1.99 -6.28
N ARG A 15 1.10 -1.10 -7.21
CA ARG A 15 0.11 -1.35 -8.27
C ARG A 15 0.35 -2.69 -8.97
N GLN A 16 1.62 -3.06 -9.23
CA GLN A 16 1.96 -4.30 -9.91
C GLN A 16 1.52 -5.56 -9.16
N ALA A 17 1.16 -5.47 -7.89
CA ALA A 17 0.56 -6.59 -7.17
C ALA A 17 -0.77 -7.06 -7.79
N VAL A 18 -1.53 -6.13 -8.40
CA VAL A 18 -2.86 -6.38 -8.96
C VAL A 18 -2.96 -6.05 -10.46
N GLN A 19 -2.02 -5.28 -10.98
CA GLN A 19 -1.91 -4.93 -12.40
C GLN A 19 -0.49 -5.24 -12.88
N PRO A 20 -0.22 -6.50 -13.27
CA PRO A 20 1.10 -6.91 -13.73
C PRO A 20 1.55 -6.12 -14.97
N ALA A 21 2.85 -5.96 -15.12
CA ALA A 21 3.45 -5.32 -16.28
C ALA A 21 4.56 -6.20 -16.85
N ALA A 22 4.88 -5.99 -18.12
CA ALA A 22 5.98 -6.68 -18.74
C ALA A 22 7.30 -6.40 -18.04
N ASN A 23 8.21 -7.37 -18.01
CA ASN A 23 9.58 -7.29 -17.47
C ASN A 23 9.69 -7.12 -15.95
N VAL A 24 8.59 -7.18 -15.20
CA VAL A 24 8.60 -7.05 -13.74
C VAL A 24 7.91 -8.24 -13.05
N GLY A 25 8.02 -9.44 -13.61
CA GLY A 25 7.31 -10.62 -13.11
C GLY A 25 7.65 -11.00 -11.68
N ALA A 26 8.94 -11.05 -11.35
CA ALA A 26 9.38 -11.37 -9.97
C ALA A 26 8.93 -10.28 -8.97
N TYR A 27 9.05 -9.02 -9.34
CA TYR A 27 8.57 -7.89 -8.53
C TYR A 27 7.05 -7.97 -8.30
N SER A 28 6.28 -8.16 -9.37
CA SER A 28 4.82 -8.29 -9.29
C SER A 28 4.41 -9.47 -8.40
N ALA A 29 5.05 -10.62 -8.56
CA ALA A 29 4.79 -11.80 -7.74
C ALA A 29 5.08 -11.55 -6.26
N SER A 30 6.20 -10.89 -5.95
CA SER A 30 6.57 -10.56 -4.56
C SER A 30 5.55 -9.61 -3.92
N LYS A 31 5.07 -8.63 -4.66
CA LYS A 31 4.07 -7.67 -4.16
C LYS A 31 2.68 -8.29 -4.05
N ALA A 32 2.31 -9.21 -4.93
CA ALA A 32 1.09 -10.01 -4.79
C ALA A 32 1.13 -10.90 -3.54
N ALA A 33 2.28 -11.52 -3.26
CA ALA A 33 2.48 -12.29 -2.04
C ALA A 33 2.34 -11.43 -0.78
N LEU A 34 2.85 -10.19 -0.79
CA LEU A 34 2.68 -9.24 0.31
C LEU A 34 1.20 -8.94 0.58
N VAL A 35 0.41 -8.71 -0.45
CA VAL A 35 -1.04 -8.49 -0.32
C VAL A 35 -1.70 -9.68 0.37
N SER A 36 -1.44 -10.90 -0.11
CA SER A 36 -1.99 -12.11 0.48
C SER A 36 -1.58 -12.28 1.94
N LEU A 37 -0.31 -12.04 2.27
CA LEU A 37 0.19 -12.13 3.64
C LEU A 37 -0.53 -11.14 4.57
N VAL A 38 -0.63 -9.88 4.18
CA VAL A 38 -1.28 -8.83 5.00
C VAL A 38 -2.76 -9.15 5.23
N GLN A 39 -3.45 -9.62 4.20
CA GLN A 39 -4.85 -10.01 4.32
C GLN A 39 -5.03 -11.23 5.24
N THR A 40 -4.12 -12.19 5.18
CA THR A 40 -4.11 -13.33 6.12
C THR A 40 -3.91 -12.86 7.56
N VAL A 41 -2.95 -11.98 7.79
CA VAL A 41 -2.71 -11.39 9.12
C VAL A 41 -3.95 -10.67 9.65
N ALA A 42 -4.67 -9.95 8.80
CA ALA A 42 -5.92 -9.30 9.18
C ALA A 42 -6.97 -10.31 9.64
N LEU A 43 -7.16 -11.39 8.88
CA LEU A 43 -8.13 -12.45 9.21
C LEU A 43 -7.78 -13.17 10.51
N GLU A 44 -6.51 -13.49 10.72
CA GLU A 44 -6.04 -14.20 11.91
C GLU A 44 -6.15 -13.39 13.20
N ASN A 45 -6.28 -12.06 13.09
CA ASN A 45 -6.22 -11.15 14.24
C ASN A 45 -7.42 -10.21 14.35
N LYS A 46 -8.49 -10.50 13.61
CA LYS A 46 -9.70 -9.67 13.60
C LYS A 46 -10.30 -9.42 14.99
N ASP A 47 -10.25 -10.45 15.84
CA ASP A 47 -10.81 -10.42 17.19
C ASP A 47 -9.84 -9.84 18.25
N LYS A 48 -8.64 -9.44 17.84
CA LYS A 48 -7.59 -8.91 18.71
C LYS A 48 -7.39 -7.38 18.56
N ASN A 49 -8.32 -6.72 17.88
CA ASN A 49 -8.21 -5.30 17.56
C ASN A 49 -6.90 -4.94 16.83
N ILE A 50 -6.41 -5.88 16.03
CA ILE A 50 -5.26 -5.66 15.15
C ILE A 50 -5.80 -5.46 13.73
N ARG A 51 -5.45 -4.34 13.13
CA ARG A 51 -5.82 -4.00 11.76
C ARG A 51 -4.59 -4.08 10.87
N ALA A 52 -4.72 -4.76 9.74
CA ALA A 52 -3.62 -4.93 8.79
C ALA A 52 -4.09 -4.59 7.39
N ASN A 53 -3.43 -3.64 6.76
CA ASN A 53 -3.78 -3.14 5.43
C ASN A 53 -2.52 -2.96 4.58
N VAL A 54 -2.68 -3.01 3.28
CA VAL A 54 -1.61 -2.72 2.33
C VAL A 54 -2.02 -1.59 1.40
N ILE A 55 -1.14 -0.64 1.21
CA ILE A 55 -1.31 0.46 0.25
C ILE A 55 -0.62 0.06 -1.04
N LEU A 56 -1.29 0.26 -2.17
CA LEU A 56 -0.77 -0.06 -3.50
C LEU A 56 -0.51 1.25 -4.26
N PRO A 57 0.66 1.88 -4.10
CA PRO A 57 0.96 3.10 -4.85
C PRO A 57 1.17 2.79 -6.34
N GLY A 58 0.74 3.72 -7.18
CA GLY A 58 1.24 3.84 -8.54
C GLY A 58 2.63 4.47 -8.56
N THR A 59 3.01 5.07 -9.68
CA THR A 59 4.30 5.76 -9.76
C THR A 59 4.34 6.93 -8.77
N MET A 60 5.29 6.90 -7.88
CA MET A 60 5.46 7.97 -6.89
C MET A 60 6.38 9.06 -7.41
N ASP A 61 6.02 10.29 -7.14
CA ASP A 61 6.81 11.47 -7.52
C ASP A 61 8.03 11.61 -6.60
N THR A 62 9.12 10.99 -7.03
CA THR A 62 10.41 11.00 -6.35
C THR A 62 11.51 11.46 -7.29
N PRO A 63 12.64 12.00 -6.76
CA PRO A 63 13.78 12.34 -7.59
C PRO A 63 14.28 11.18 -8.45
N ALA A 64 14.30 9.96 -7.89
CA ALA A 64 14.74 8.76 -8.62
C ALA A 64 13.80 8.43 -9.79
N ASN A 65 12.49 8.50 -9.60
CA ASN A 65 11.52 8.24 -10.67
C ASN A 65 11.54 9.34 -11.73
N ARG A 66 11.72 10.60 -11.34
CA ARG A 66 11.87 11.70 -12.29
C ARG A 66 13.13 11.53 -13.16
N ALA A 67 14.23 11.10 -12.56
CA ALA A 67 15.47 10.83 -13.30
C ALA A 67 15.31 9.63 -14.25
N ALA A 68 14.61 8.60 -13.85
CA ALA A 68 14.36 7.41 -14.68
C ALA A 68 13.36 7.67 -15.82
N MET A 69 12.42 8.59 -15.63
CA MET A 69 11.36 8.90 -16.61
C MET A 69 11.22 10.40 -16.82
N PRO A 70 12.25 11.10 -17.36
CA PRO A 70 12.29 12.56 -17.39
C PRO A 70 11.25 13.21 -18.30
N LYS A 71 10.64 12.44 -19.22
CA LYS A 71 9.62 12.92 -20.15
C LYS A 71 8.18 12.65 -19.68
N ALA A 72 8.00 12.01 -18.52
CA ALA A 72 6.67 11.71 -17.99
C ALA A 72 5.98 12.98 -17.48
N ASN A 73 4.65 12.93 -17.42
CA ASN A 73 3.87 13.97 -16.76
C ASN A 73 3.80 13.71 -15.25
N PHE A 74 4.68 14.37 -14.51
CA PHE A 74 4.82 14.18 -13.06
C PHE A 74 3.57 14.59 -12.27
N ASP A 75 2.73 15.48 -12.83
CA ASP A 75 1.48 15.90 -12.17
C ASP A 75 0.46 14.76 -12.03
N LYS A 76 0.60 13.70 -12.82
CA LYS A 76 -0.23 12.49 -12.71
C LYS A 76 0.25 11.52 -11.63
N TRP A 77 1.47 11.70 -11.13
CA TRP A 77 2.08 10.79 -10.18
C TRP A 77 1.59 11.01 -8.76
N VAL A 78 1.78 9.98 -7.95
CA VAL A 78 1.41 10.00 -6.54
C VAL A 78 2.44 10.76 -5.73
N LYS A 79 1.99 11.68 -4.90
CA LYS A 79 2.88 12.40 -3.98
C LYS A 79 3.16 11.55 -2.74
N PRO A 80 4.44 11.38 -2.35
CA PRO A 80 4.78 10.64 -1.13
C PRO A 80 4.07 11.15 0.12
N THR A 81 3.85 12.46 0.23
CA THR A 81 3.11 13.07 1.34
C THR A 81 1.67 12.58 1.42
N HIS A 82 1.01 12.33 0.30
CA HIS A 82 -0.37 11.80 0.28
C HIS A 82 -0.40 10.34 0.76
N VAL A 83 0.59 9.54 0.41
CA VAL A 83 0.71 8.18 0.95
C VAL A 83 0.96 8.21 2.46
N ALA A 84 1.81 9.11 2.93
CA ALA A 84 2.09 9.29 4.35
C ALA A 84 0.82 9.69 5.14
N GLU A 85 0.00 10.57 4.61
CA GLU A 85 -1.29 10.95 5.21
C GLU A 85 -2.25 9.76 5.31
N LEU A 86 -2.29 8.91 4.28
CA LEU A 86 -3.09 7.68 4.33
C LEU A 86 -2.57 6.71 5.39
N VAL A 87 -1.26 6.57 5.55
CA VAL A 87 -0.66 5.77 6.63
C VAL A 87 -1.12 6.27 7.99
N VAL A 88 -1.08 7.58 8.22
CA VAL A 88 -1.54 8.20 9.47
C VAL A 88 -3.02 7.91 9.71
N LEU A 89 -3.87 8.03 8.68
CA LEU A 89 -5.29 7.72 8.78
C LEU A 89 -5.51 6.27 9.21
N LEU A 90 -4.86 5.32 8.54
CA LEU A 90 -4.99 3.89 8.84
C LEU A 90 -4.46 3.53 10.24
N ALA A 91 -3.49 4.27 10.75
CA ALA A 91 -2.93 4.09 12.08
C ALA A 91 -3.77 4.76 13.17
N SER A 92 -4.66 5.68 12.81
CA SER A 92 -5.48 6.45 13.74
C SER A 92 -6.82 5.78 14.02
N GLU A 93 -7.60 6.37 14.93
CA GLU A 93 -8.96 5.91 15.24
C GLU A 93 -9.90 5.99 14.03
N ALA A 94 -9.66 6.92 13.09
CA ALA A 94 -10.41 7.00 11.84
C ALA A 94 -10.28 5.72 10.99
N GLY A 95 -9.19 4.99 11.13
CA GLY A 95 -8.95 3.71 10.45
C GLY A 95 -9.38 2.47 11.24
N ALA A 96 -10.07 2.62 12.37
CA ALA A 96 -10.37 1.52 13.30
C ALA A 96 -11.17 0.37 12.68
N ASP A 97 -12.00 0.67 11.69
CA ASP A 97 -12.83 -0.33 11.00
C ASP A 97 -12.23 -0.81 9.67
N ILE A 98 -11.07 -0.32 9.29
CA ILE A 98 -10.41 -0.68 8.02
C ILE A 98 -9.40 -1.80 8.32
N THR A 99 -9.63 -2.99 7.75
CA THR A 99 -8.70 -4.11 7.86
C THR A 99 -8.84 -5.06 6.66
N GLY A 100 -7.76 -5.73 6.28
CA GLY A 100 -7.72 -6.62 5.13
C GLY A 100 -7.80 -5.91 3.78
N ALA A 101 -7.63 -4.61 3.74
CA ALA A 101 -7.74 -3.82 2.53
C ALA A 101 -6.43 -3.79 1.73
N ALA A 102 -6.57 -3.83 0.41
CA ALA A 102 -5.51 -3.48 -0.54
C ALA A 102 -5.95 -2.18 -1.22
N ILE A 103 -5.36 -1.08 -0.85
CA ILE A 103 -5.85 0.27 -1.16
C ILE A 103 -5.09 0.87 -2.34
N PRO A 104 -5.72 1.02 -3.53
CA PRO A 104 -5.08 1.65 -4.67
C PRO A 104 -4.88 3.16 -4.42
N VAL A 105 -3.66 3.64 -4.69
CA VAL A 105 -3.32 5.07 -4.68
C VAL A 105 -2.54 5.35 -5.96
N TYR A 106 -3.25 5.61 -7.05
CA TYR A 106 -2.65 5.66 -8.38
C TYR A 106 -2.50 7.08 -8.93
N GLY A 107 -3.07 8.07 -8.25
CA GLY A 107 -3.10 9.44 -8.78
C GLY A 107 -4.00 9.52 -10.01
N ALA A 108 -3.60 10.31 -10.98
CA ALA A 108 -4.30 10.43 -12.25
C ALA A 108 -3.78 9.48 -13.34
N ASP A 109 -2.87 8.59 -12.98
CA ASP A 109 -2.25 7.63 -13.90
C ASP A 109 -2.91 6.24 -13.74
N LEU A 110 -4.16 6.21 -14.06
CA LEU A 110 -4.97 4.98 -14.03
C LEU A 110 -4.72 4.08 -15.24
#